data_6d020b7e5b6d4d03363120b9537debee
#
_entry.id   6d020b7e5b6d4d03363120b9537debee
#
_cell.length_a   1.000
_cell.length_b   1.000
_cell.length_c   1.000
_cell.angle_alpha   90.00
_cell.angle_beta   90.00
_cell.angle_gamma   90.00
#
_symmetry.space_group_name_H-M   'P 1'
#
loop_
_entity.id
_entity.type
_entity.pdbx_description
1 polymer ?
#
loop_
_entity_poly.entity_id
_entity_poly.type
_entity_poly.pdbx_seq_one_letter_code
_entity_poly.pdbx_strand_id
1 'polypeptide(L)'
;MGKQPNGLEHYSKQVDNRKLRLGYTTGSCAAAAAKASAYMLLSGKVVDYINLMTPKGIPLHLEVLNVEWGRGFVSCAIRKDAGDDPDVTDGVLIYAKVSYHRESNFSEKYNKNQNKIYIGAGVGVGIVTKPGLEQPQGAPAINRVPRQMITEELIRLCKYYQVSQGLDVEISVPQGVDLAEKTFNPRLGIMGGISILGTTGIVEPMSESALISSIHLELKQQAELGKKSLIVTPGNYGQEFLQKHFPLKIEDAVKCSNFVGETIDYAAELGIEDILFVAHIGKFIKVAGGIFQTHSRIADARVEILTANAVLAGASQSLLKELMQVVTTEEGIRILEEAGYLEQTMEHIMERILFHLKRRSLDRINLGAIVFSSELGKRRQGSGELGRTANSEEIIEKIRRIGA
;
A
#
# COMPACT_ATOMS: atom_id res chain seq x y z
N MET A 1 31.86 -3.72 15.09
CA MET A 1 31.52 -5.14 14.87
C MET A 1 30.75 -5.24 13.56
N GLY A 2 31.24 -5.97 12.55
CA GLY A 2 30.53 -6.17 11.28
C GLY A 2 29.22 -6.93 11.55
N LYS A 3 28.12 -6.52 10.89
CA LYS A 3 26.88 -7.27 10.93
C LYS A 3 27.14 -8.70 10.45
N GLN A 4 26.70 -9.69 11.22
CA GLN A 4 26.76 -11.09 10.78
C GLN A 4 25.86 -11.30 9.56
N PRO A 5 26.26 -12.18 8.63
CA PRO A 5 25.45 -12.46 7.43
C PRO A 5 24.05 -12.94 7.80
N ASN A 6 23.03 -12.36 7.18
CA ASN A 6 21.61 -12.70 7.42
C ASN A 6 21.00 -13.59 6.32
N GLY A 7 21.80 -14.01 5.34
CA GLY A 7 21.38 -14.84 4.20
C GLY A 7 20.98 -14.02 2.96
N LEU A 8 21.01 -12.67 3.02
CA LEU A 8 20.61 -11.81 1.90
C LEU A 8 21.80 -11.18 1.15
N GLU A 9 23.05 -11.46 1.52
CA GLU A 9 24.24 -10.80 1.01
C GLU A 9 24.41 -10.94 -0.51
N HIS A 10 23.92 -12.03 -1.08
CA HIS A 10 23.99 -12.32 -2.52
C HIS A 10 22.73 -11.88 -3.28
N TYR A 11 21.73 -11.36 -2.57
CA TYR A 11 20.46 -10.95 -3.16
C TYR A 11 20.34 -9.43 -3.17
N SER A 12 19.91 -8.89 -4.29
CA SER A 12 19.70 -7.46 -4.46
C SER A 12 18.71 -7.20 -5.58
N LYS A 13 18.12 -6.01 -5.57
CA LYS A 13 17.28 -5.50 -6.65
C LYS A 13 18.02 -4.39 -7.39
N GLN A 14 18.07 -4.50 -8.72
CA GLN A 14 18.59 -3.43 -9.55
C GLN A 14 17.50 -2.39 -9.81
N VAL A 15 17.74 -1.13 -9.44
CA VAL A 15 16.84 0.00 -9.70
C VAL A 15 17.69 1.19 -10.13
N ASP A 16 17.46 1.74 -11.31
CA ASP A 16 18.18 2.92 -11.84
C ASP A 16 19.71 2.87 -11.67
N ASN A 17 20.35 1.84 -12.15
CA ASN A 17 21.78 1.60 -12.01
C ASN A 17 22.27 1.50 -10.55
N ARG A 18 21.38 1.42 -9.57
CA ARG A 18 21.73 1.18 -8.16
C ARG A 18 21.37 -0.23 -7.78
N LYS A 19 22.27 -0.88 -7.04
CA LYS A 19 22.03 -2.18 -6.44
C LYS A 19 21.49 -1.95 -5.03
N LEU A 20 20.21 -2.25 -4.82
CA LEU A 20 19.53 -2.07 -3.54
C LEU A 20 19.50 -3.39 -2.76
N ARG A 21 19.78 -3.33 -1.44
CA ARG A 21 19.70 -4.47 -0.53
C ARG A 21 18.26 -4.89 -0.33
N LEU A 22 18.01 -6.20 -0.35
CA LEU A 22 16.74 -6.77 0.10
C LEU A 22 16.66 -6.75 1.63
N GLY A 23 15.44 -6.79 2.14
CA GLY A 23 15.12 -6.99 3.54
C GLY A 23 14.23 -8.20 3.74
N TYR A 24 13.74 -8.40 4.96
CA TYR A 24 12.75 -9.44 5.28
C TYR A 24 11.56 -8.85 6.04
N THR A 25 10.40 -9.48 5.83
CA THR A 25 9.09 -8.94 6.26
C THR A 25 8.85 -9.13 7.77
N THR A 26 7.85 -8.40 8.31
CA THR A 26 7.34 -8.64 9.67
C THR A 26 6.90 -10.09 9.86
N GLY A 27 6.33 -10.71 8.81
CA GLY A 27 5.94 -12.12 8.80
C GLY A 27 7.12 -13.08 8.96
N SER A 28 8.24 -12.81 8.27
CA SER A 28 9.46 -13.62 8.43
C SER A 28 10.07 -13.47 9.82
N CYS A 29 10.08 -12.24 10.38
CA CYS A 29 10.54 -12.04 11.75
C CYS A 29 9.68 -12.80 12.77
N ALA A 30 8.35 -12.72 12.63
CA ALA A 30 7.41 -13.42 13.52
C ALA A 30 7.58 -14.96 13.42
N ALA A 31 7.73 -15.48 12.21
CA ALA A 31 7.93 -16.92 12.01
C ALA A 31 9.27 -17.40 12.57
N ALA A 32 10.34 -16.62 12.39
CA ALA A 32 11.66 -16.94 12.93
C ALA A 32 11.69 -16.88 14.45
N ALA A 33 11.10 -15.83 15.06
CA ALA A 33 10.96 -15.70 16.50
C ALA A 33 10.14 -16.86 17.09
N ALA A 34 9.01 -17.20 16.47
CA ALA A 34 8.17 -18.32 16.90
C ALA A 34 8.91 -19.66 16.81
N LYS A 35 9.65 -19.89 15.72
CA LYS A 35 10.49 -21.09 15.55
C LYS A 35 11.56 -21.18 16.60
N ALA A 36 12.30 -20.09 16.87
CA ALA A 36 13.35 -20.06 17.87
C ALA A 36 12.80 -20.31 19.28
N SER A 37 11.71 -19.62 19.66
CA SER A 37 11.05 -19.81 20.95
C SER A 37 10.52 -21.24 21.13
N ALA A 38 9.89 -21.81 20.08
CA ALA A 38 9.42 -23.20 20.11
C ALA A 38 10.59 -24.20 20.21
N TYR A 39 11.66 -24.00 19.43
CA TYR A 39 12.86 -24.82 19.52
C TYR A 39 13.44 -24.83 20.93
N MET A 40 13.61 -23.65 21.54
CA MET A 40 14.12 -23.52 22.89
C MET A 40 13.19 -24.17 23.91
N LEU A 41 11.87 -23.96 23.81
CA LEU A 41 10.87 -24.56 24.70
C LEU A 41 10.91 -26.08 24.67
N LEU A 42 11.03 -26.66 23.46
CA LEU A 42 10.95 -28.11 23.28
C LEU A 42 12.31 -28.83 23.52
N SER A 43 13.43 -28.17 23.26
CA SER A 43 14.77 -28.75 23.43
C SER A 43 15.42 -28.45 24.76
N GLY A 44 14.99 -27.37 25.45
CA GLY A 44 15.67 -26.82 26.62
C GLY A 44 17.01 -26.14 26.32
N LYS A 45 17.34 -25.88 25.03
CA LYS A 45 18.64 -25.31 24.61
C LYS A 45 18.46 -23.91 24.06
N VAL A 46 19.31 -22.98 24.48
CA VAL A 46 19.34 -21.61 23.93
C VAL A 46 19.99 -21.64 22.55
N VAL A 47 19.48 -20.78 21.65
CA VAL A 47 20.04 -20.53 20.32
C VAL A 47 20.27 -19.04 20.11
N ASP A 48 21.40 -18.71 19.51
CA ASP A 48 21.77 -17.31 19.16
C ASP A 48 21.29 -16.94 17.75
N TYR A 49 21.10 -17.93 16.89
CA TYR A 49 20.66 -17.77 15.50
C TYR A 49 19.63 -18.81 15.12
N ILE A 50 18.73 -18.43 14.21
CA ILE A 50 17.71 -19.34 13.68
C ILE A 50 17.64 -19.25 12.15
N ASN A 51 17.57 -20.38 11.49
CA ASN A 51 17.37 -20.47 10.05
C ASN A 51 15.88 -20.51 9.72
N LEU A 52 15.45 -19.73 8.74
CA LEU A 52 14.09 -19.72 8.22
C LEU A 52 14.10 -19.76 6.70
N MET A 53 13.39 -20.69 6.10
CA MET A 53 13.15 -20.68 4.66
C MET A 53 11.93 -19.80 4.36
N THR A 54 12.12 -18.80 3.50
CA THR A 54 11.02 -17.90 3.11
C THR A 54 10.17 -18.54 2.00
N PRO A 55 8.91 -18.10 1.81
CA PRO A 55 8.08 -18.54 0.69
C PRO A 55 8.72 -18.28 -0.69
N LYS A 56 9.60 -17.26 -0.78
CA LYS A 56 10.38 -16.98 -2.00
C LYS A 56 11.50 -18.00 -2.26
N GLY A 57 11.75 -18.94 -1.34
CA GLY A 57 12.84 -19.90 -1.44
C GLY A 57 14.23 -19.36 -1.05
N ILE A 58 14.27 -18.18 -0.42
CA ILE A 58 15.51 -17.59 0.10
C ILE A 58 15.67 -17.96 1.57
N PRO A 59 16.78 -18.63 1.96
CA PRO A 59 17.06 -18.94 3.35
C PRO A 59 17.53 -17.67 4.09
N LEU A 60 16.96 -17.42 5.26
CA LEU A 60 17.38 -16.39 6.18
C LEU A 60 18.11 -17.02 7.37
N HIS A 61 19.15 -16.34 7.86
CA HIS A 61 19.92 -16.68 9.06
C HIS A 61 19.84 -15.51 10.02
N LEU A 62 18.95 -15.58 11.00
CA LEU A 62 18.53 -14.43 11.80
C LEU A 62 19.00 -14.55 13.25
N GLU A 63 19.54 -13.47 13.77
CA GLU A 63 19.97 -13.34 15.16
C GLU A 63 18.76 -13.38 16.09
N VAL A 64 18.84 -14.17 17.15
CA VAL A 64 17.81 -14.30 18.18
C VAL A 64 18.14 -13.38 19.34
N LEU A 65 17.25 -12.49 19.66
CA LEU A 65 17.44 -11.43 20.64
C LEU A 65 16.47 -11.58 21.82
N ASN A 66 16.84 -11.01 22.95
CA ASN A 66 15.98 -10.83 24.13
C ASN A 66 15.27 -12.14 24.56
N VAL A 67 16.05 -13.22 24.68
CA VAL A 67 15.52 -14.51 25.12
C VAL A 67 15.08 -14.42 26.57
N GLU A 68 13.83 -14.80 26.82
CA GLU A 68 13.21 -14.87 28.14
C GLU A 68 12.63 -16.27 28.38
N TRP A 69 12.95 -16.83 29.54
CA TRP A 69 12.42 -18.11 30.01
C TRP A 69 11.45 -17.87 31.17
N GLY A 70 10.24 -18.43 31.04
CA GLY A 70 9.24 -18.40 32.11
C GLY A 70 8.71 -19.79 32.46
N ARG A 71 7.77 -19.85 33.40
CA ARG A 71 7.12 -21.12 33.74
C ARG A 71 6.24 -21.62 32.60
N GLY A 72 6.79 -22.52 31.76
CA GLY A 72 6.07 -23.15 30.65
C GLY A 72 5.98 -22.31 29.38
N PHE A 73 6.81 -21.28 29.23
CA PHE A 73 6.96 -20.52 27.97
C PHE A 73 8.41 -20.11 27.72
N VAL A 74 8.69 -19.83 26.47
CA VAL A 74 9.89 -19.11 26.02
C VAL A 74 9.45 -17.99 25.12
N SER A 75 10.10 -16.82 25.24
CA SER A 75 9.93 -15.68 24.37
C SER A 75 11.28 -15.24 23.81
N CYS A 76 11.31 -14.81 22.57
CA CYS A 76 12.47 -14.14 21.99
C CYS A 76 12.04 -13.15 20.89
N ALA A 77 12.98 -12.37 20.39
CA ALA A 77 12.73 -11.38 19.36
C ALA A 77 13.66 -11.56 18.16
N ILE A 78 13.17 -11.12 17.00
CA ILE A 78 13.96 -10.92 15.78
C ILE A 78 13.87 -9.45 15.40
N ARG A 79 15.02 -8.82 15.11
CA ARG A 79 15.07 -7.45 14.60
C ARG A 79 14.74 -7.44 13.11
N LYS A 80 13.79 -6.61 12.70
CA LYS A 80 13.47 -6.43 11.28
C LYS A 80 14.59 -5.63 10.59
N ASP A 81 14.97 -6.07 9.39
CA ASP A 81 15.82 -5.32 8.44
C ASP A 81 15.01 -5.16 7.14
N ALA A 82 14.67 -3.93 6.82
CA ALA A 82 13.92 -3.60 5.60
C ALA A 82 14.82 -3.48 4.36
N GLY A 83 16.13 -3.69 4.50
CA GLY A 83 17.09 -3.46 3.43
C GLY A 83 17.23 -1.97 3.10
N ASP A 84 17.11 -1.62 1.83
CA ASP A 84 17.13 -0.23 1.37
C ASP A 84 15.71 0.31 1.08
N ASP A 85 14.66 -0.38 1.57
CA ASP A 85 13.29 0.11 1.49
C ASP A 85 13.01 1.13 2.60
N PRO A 86 12.36 2.27 2.31
CA PRO A 86 12.01 3.29 3.31
C PRO A 86 10.82 2.87 4.18
N ASP A 87 10.89 1.71 4.80
CA ASP A 87 9.85 1.12 5.64
C ASP A 87 9.95 1.66 7.07
N VAL A 88 8.85 2.22 7.59
CA VAL A 88 8.77 2.76 8.96
C VAL A 88 8.96 1.70 10.05
N THR A 89 8.84 0.42 9.69
CA THR A 89 9.04 -0.71 10.60
C THR A 89 10.47 -1.25 10.58
N ASP A 90 11.42 -0.57 9.91
CA ASP A 90 12.82 -0.97 9.94
C ASP A 90 13.40 -0.90 11.36
N GLY A 91 14.19 -1.89 11.74
CA GLY A 91 14.84 -1.98 13.05
C GLY A 91 13.95 -2.39 14.23
N VAL A 92 12.62 -2.51 14.06
CA VAL A 92 11.74 -2.92 15.16
C VAL A 92 12.00 -4.38 15.60
N LEU A 93 11.75 -4.64 16.88
CA LEU A 93 11.81 -5.99 17.43
C LEU A 93 10.44 -6.66 17.36
N ILE A 94 10.39 -7.82 16.72
CA ILE A 94 9.18 -8.64 16.64
C ILE A 94 9.39 -9.86 17.51
N TYR A 95 8.58 -9.93 18.57
CA TYR A 95 8.62 -10.98 19.57
C TYR A 95 7.65 -12.10 19.24
N ALA A 96 8.03 -13.32 19.62
CA ALA A 96 7.12 -14.43 19.71
C ALA A 96 7.30 -15.13 21.06
N LYS A 97 6.21 -15.23 21.83
CA LYS A 97 6.13 -16.02 23.05
C LYS A 97 5.43 -17.32 22.71
N VAL A 98 6.09 -18.42 22.97
CA VAL A 98 5.54 -19.77 22.75
C VAL A 98 5.39 -20.51 24.05
N SER A 99 4.21 -21.12 24.26
CA SER A 99 3.89 -21.91 25.43
C SER A 99 3.09 -23.16 25.05
N TYR A 100 3.03 -24.13 25.95
CA TYR A 100 2.11 -25.26 25.77
C TYR A 100 0.67 -24.80 25.88
N HIS A 101 -0.17 -25.27 24.95
CA HIS A 101 -1.58 -24.89 24.90
C HIS A 101 -2.32 -25.36 26.16
N ARG A 102 -3.10 -24.44 26.76
CA ARG A 102 -4.06 -24.69 27.84
C ARG A 102 -5.40 -24.17 27.38
N GLU A 103 -6.45 -24.94 27.54
CA GLU A 103 -7.81 -24.69 26.98
C GLU A 103 -8.42 -23.30 27.26
N SER A 104 -7.78 -22.46 28.07
CA SER A 104 -8.28 -21.14 28.48
C SER A 104 -7.56 -19.93 27.84
N ASN A 105 -6.49 -20.10 27.05
CA ASN A 105 -5.57 -19.01 26.76
C ASN A 105 -5.82 -18.26 25.42
N PHE A 106 -6.41 -18.90 24.41
CA PHE A 106 -6.70 -18.25 23.12
C PHE A 106 -8.08 -18.64 22.61
N SER A 107 -8.77 -17.67 22.03
CA SER A 107 -10.05 -17.90 21.35
C SER A 107 -9.85 -18.85 20.16
N GLU A 108 -10.35 -20.07 20.23
CA GLU A 108 -10.41 -21.03 19.13
C GLU A 108 -11.17 -20.48 17.90
N LYS A 109 -11.95 -19.41 18.11
CA LYS A 109 -12.80 -18.79 17.11
C LYS A 109 -12.06 -18.37 15.83
N TYR A 110 -10.77 -18.03 15.94
CA TYR A 110 -9.96 -17.56 14.81
C TYR A 110 -8.91 -18.57 14.35
N ASN A 111 -8.79 -19.73 15.01
CA ASN A 111 -7.84 -20.78 14.70
C ASN A 111 -8.56 -22.02 14.17
N LYS A 112 -8.88 -22.02 12.88
CA LYS A 112 -9.46 -23.20 12.18
C LYS A 112 -8.45 -24.31 11.89
N ASN A 113 -7.25 -24.26 12.49
CA ASN A 113 -6.20 -25.21 12.18
C ASN A 113 -6.37 -26.54 12.96
N GLN A 114 -6.54 -27.62 12.24
CA GLN A 114 -6.52 -28.99 12.73
C GLN A 114 -5.18 -29.40 13.41
N ASN A 115 -4.18 -28.50 13.39
CA ASN A 115 -2.78 -28.80 13.74
C ASN A 115 -2.35 -28.33 15.14
N LYS A 116 -3.28 -27.94 16.01
CA LYS A 116 -3.00 -27.57 17.41
C LYS A 116 -1.97 -26.43 17.61
N ILE A 117 -1.81 -25.51 16.64
CA ILE A 117 -1.01 -24.29 16.78
C ILE A 117 -1.96 -23.10 16.80
N TYR A 118 -1.97 -22.35 17.91
CA TYR A 118 -2.89 -21.24 18.17
C TYR A 118 -2.11 -19.93 18.15
N ILE A 119 -2.42 -19.04 17.20
CA ILE A 119 -1.67 -17.82 16.96
C ILE A 119 -2.53 -16.62 17.34
N GLY A 120 -2.05 -15.84 18.30
CA GLY A 120 -2.67 -14.65 18.82
C GLY A 120 -1.81 -13.40 18.70
N ALA A 121 -2.42 -12.23 18.96
CA ALA A 121 -1.77 -10.93 19.05
C ALA A 121 -1.47 -10.56 20.49
N GLY A 122 -0.26 -10.12 20.74
CA GLY A 122 0.14 -9.37 21.93
C GLY A 122 0.24 -7.87 21.63
N VAL A 123 0.95 -7.15 22.47
CA VAL A 123 1.11 -5.69 22.38
C VAL A 123 1.67 -5.27 21.02
N GLY A 124 1.05 -4.25 20.41
CA GLY A 124 1.53 -3.62 19.17
C GLY A 124 1.29 -4.41 17.89
N VAL A 125 0.60 -5.55 17.94
CA VAL A 125 0.00 -6.20 16.78
C VAL A 125 -1.46 -5.75 16.70
N GLY A 126 -1.85 -5.19 15.56
CA GLY A 126 -3.18 -4.61 15.37
C GLY A 126 -4.31 -5.64 15.34
N ILE A 127 -5.51 -5.16 15.60
CA ILE A 127 -6.75 -5.93 15.48
C ILE A 127 -7.58 -5.37 14.34
N VAL A 128 -8.13 -6.26 13.53
CA VAL A 128 -8.98 -5.92 12.39
C VAL A 128 -10.34 -5.42 12.88
N THR A 129 -10.75 -4.22 12.48
CA THR A 129 -12.02 -3.60 12.89
C THR A 129 -12.99 -3.34 11.73
N LYS A 130 -12.50 -3.37 10.47
CA LYS A 130 -13.29 -3.17 9.26
C LYS A 130 -13.32 -4.44 8.40
N PRO A 131 -14.37 -4.65 7.59
CA PRO A 131 -14.41 -5.74 6.62
C PRO A 131 -13.42 -5.52 5.46
N GLY A 132 -13.24 -6.51 4.58
CA GLY A 132 -12.42 -6.41 3.37
C GLY A 132 -10.96 -6.81 3.52
N LEU A 133 -10.50 -7.07 4.74
CA LEU A 133 -9.17 -7.66 4.99
C LEU A 133 -9.22 -9.19 4.91
N GLU A 134 -8.04 -9.83 4.77
CA GLU A 134 -7.93 -11.29 4.81
C GLU A 134 -8.45 -11.89 6.12
N GLN A 135 -8.23 -11.19 7.23
CA GLN A 135 -8.65 -11.62 8.54
C GLN A 135 -10.04 -11.04 8.87
N PRO A 136 -10.91 -11.81 9.51
CA PRO A 136 -12.23 -11.31 9.93
C PRO A 136 -12.10 -10.23 11.00
N GLN A 137 -13.16 -9.43 11.14
CA GLN A 137 -13.25 -8.44 12.21
C GLN A 137 -13.06 -9.10 13.60
N GLY A 138 -12.31 -8.43 14.45
CA GLY A 138 -11.92 -8.89 15.79
C GLY A 138 -10.71 -9.84 15.78
N ALA A 139 -10.22 -10.26 14.63
CA ALA A 139 -9.03 -11.11 14.56
C ALA A 139 -7.73 -10.28 14.58
N PRO A 140 -6.61 -10.89 15.06
CA PRO A 140 -5.28 -10.31 14.92
C PRO A 140 -4.91 -10.03 13.46
N ALA A 141 -4.32 -8.87 13.20
CA ALA A 141 -3.83 -8.47 11.88
C ALA A 141 -2.53 -9.23 11.52
N ILE A 142 -2.60 -10.55 11.56
CA ILE A 142 -1.55 -11.48 11.14
C ILE A 142 -2.04 -12.18 9.88
N ASN A 143 -1.46 -11.86 8.73
CA ASN A 143 -1.92 -12.34 7.44
C ASN A 143 -1.72 -13.85 7.24
N ARG A 144 -2.38 -14.41 6.25
CA ARG A 144 -2.40 -15.87 5.98
C ARG A 144 -1.00 -16.45 5.84
N VAL A 145 -0.13 -15.83 5.03
CA VAL A 145 1.22 -16.37 4.77
C VAL A 145 2.08 -16.39 6.04
N PRO A 146 2.22 -15.32 6.84
CA PRO A 146 2.86 -15.38 8.14
C PRO A 146 2.30 -16.46 9.08
N ARG A 147 0.97 -16.59 9.17
CA ARG A 147 0.34 -17.67 9.97
C ARG A 147 0.74 -19.04 9.48
N GLN A 148 0.75 -19.24 8.18
CA GLN A 148 1.18 -20.50 7.56
C GLN A 148 2.64 -20.81 7.87
N MET A 149 3.55 -19.83 7.70
CA MET A 149 4.98 -19.99 8.02
C MET A 149 5.19 -20.38 9.48
N ILE A 150 4.54 -19.69 10.43
CA ILE A 150 4.61 -20.01 11.86
C ILE A 150 4.11 -21.44 12.08
N THR A 151 2.94 -21.76 11.57
CA THR A 151 2.30 -23.08 11.77
C THR A 151 3.17 -24.21 11.23
N GLU A 152 3.71 -24.09 10.02
CA GLU A 152 4.54 -25.13 9.40
C GLU A 152 5.83 -25.36 10.16
N GLU A 153 6.52 -24.30 10.58
CA GLU A 153 7.77 -24.43 11.34
C GLU A 153 7.54 -25.07 12.71
N LEU A 154 6.47 -24.70 13.41
CA LEU A 154 6.16 -25.28 14.73
C LEU A 154 5.71 -26.74 14.61
N ILE A 155 4.93 -27.09 13.59
CA ILE A 155 4.55 -28.48 13.32
C ILE A 155 5.78 -29.36 13.06
N ARG A 156 6.75 -28.85 12.27
CA ARG A 156 8.01 -29.58 12.02
C ARG A 156 8.77 -29.84 13.33
N LEU A 157 8.84 -28.86 14.21
CA LEU A 157 9.48 -29.00 15.54
C LEU A 157 8.71 -29.96 16.43
N CYS A 158 7.38 -29.85 16.53
CA CYS A 158 6.56 -30.80 17.32
C CYS A 158 6.73 -32.25 16.84
N LYS A 159 6.78 -32.48 15.53
CA LYS A 159 7.06 -33.81 14.95
C LYS A 159 8.45 -34.29 15.32
N TYR A 160 9.47 -33.43 15.20
CA TYR A 160 10.86 -33.79 15.51
C TYR A 160 11.05 -34.18 16.99
N TYR A 161 10.44 -33.41 17.89
CA TYR A 161 10.50 -33.64 19.34
C TYR A 161 9.40 -34.58 19.86
N GLN A 162 8.56 -35.15 18.99
CA GLN A 162 7.46 -36.05 19.31
C GLN A 162 6.46 -35.45 20.34
N VAL A 163 6.20 -34.15 20.26
CA VAL A 163 5.25 -33.46 21.11
C VAL A 163 3.86 -33.49 20.49
N SER A 164 2.89 -34.04 21.21
CA SER A 164 1.47 -34.10 20.79
C SER A 164 0.60 -32.97 21.35
N GLN A 165 1.08 -32.28 22.38
CA GLN A 165 0.38 -31.12 22.96
C GLN A 165 0.41 -29.93 22.00
N GLY A 166 -0.70 -29.17 21.97
CA GLY A 166 -0.77 -27.91 21.19
C GLY A 166 0.17 -26.85 21.72
N LEU A 167 0.49 -25.87 20.88
CA LEU A 167 1.29 -24.71 21.25
C LEU A 167 0.51 -23.42 21.02
N ASP A 168 0.58 -22.51 21.97
CA ASP A 168 0.14 -21.14 21.87
C ASP A 168 1.31 -20.25 21.42
N VAL A 169 1.06 -19.35 20.48
CA VAL A 169 2.03 -18.39 19.93
C VAL A 169 1.45 -17.00 20.04
N GLU A 170 2.05 -16.16 20.83
CA GLU A 170 1.69 -14.74 20.95
C GLU A 170 2.75 -13.91 20.23
N ILE A 171 2.34 -13.16 19.19
CA ILE A 171 3.22 -12.26 18.45
C ILE A 171 3.04 -10.84 18.98
N SER A 172 4.14 -10.18 19.33
CA SER A 172 4.13 -8.81 19.88
C SER A 172 5.16 -7.94 19.17
N VAL A 173 4.83 -6.66 19.03
CA VAL A 173 5.72 -5.61 18.50
C VAL A 173 5.52 -4.38 19.38
N PRO A 174 6.18 -4.25 20.52
CA PRO A 174 5.89 -3.18 21.49
C PRO A 174 5.87 -1.77 20.88
N GLN A 175 6.78 -1.48 19.95
CA GLN A 175 6.83 -0.21 19.20
C GLN A 175 5.71 -0.07 18.17
N GLY A 176 4.98 -1.15 17.88
CA GLY A 176 3.95 -1.19 16.84
C GLY A 176 2.76 -0.28 17.14
N VAL A 177 2.49 0.03 18.40
CA VAL A 177 1.42 0.96 18.78
C VAL A 177 1.69 2.34 18.20
N ASP A 178 2.88 2.90 18.43
CA ASP A 178 3.27 4.24 17.97
C ASP A 178 3.52 4.27 16.45
N LEU A 179 4.02 3.16 15.90
CA LEU A 179 4.30 3.06 14.48
C LEU A 179 3.05 2.91 13.63
N ALA A 180 1.97 2.34 14.17
CA ALA A 180 0.72 2.14 13.45
C ALA A 180 0.19 3.45 12.84
N GLU A 181 0.28 4.57 13.57
CA GLU A 181 -0.17 5.88 13.11
C GLU A 181 0.59 6.39 11.87
N LYS A 182 1.83 5.92 11.68
CA LYS A 182 2.68 6.28 10.52
C LYS A 182 2.49 5.34 9.32
N THR A 183 1.61 4.35 9.45
CA THR A 183 1.29 3.35 8.43
C THR A 183 -0.11 3.58 7.85
N PHE A 184 -0.48 2.77 6.85
CA PHE A 184 -1.84 2.71 6.34
C PHE A 184 -2.83 1.95 7.25
N ASN A 185 -2.37 1.32 8.32
CA ASN A 185 -3.17 0.47 9.19
C ASN A 185 -4.44 1.12 9.73
N PRO A 186 -4.42 2.35 10.31
CA PRO A 186 -5.64 2.98 10.81
C PRO A 186 -6.69 3.19 9.71
N ARG A 187 -6.26 3.57 8.50
CA ARG A 187 -7.16 3.73 7.33
C ARG A 187 -7.81 2.42 6.95
N LEU A 188 -7.05 1.33 7.00
CA LEU A 188 -7.50 -0.03 6.72
C LEU A 188 -8.32 -0.64 7.88
N GLY A 189 -8.57 0.11 8.95
CA GLY A 189 -9.29 -0.39 10.12
C GLY A 189 -8.49 -1.43 10.93
N ILE A 190 -7.19 -1.31 10.96
CA ILE A 190 -6.32 -2.10 11.83
C ILE A 190 -5.91 -1.20 12.99
N MET A 191 -6.40 -1.51 14.18
CA MET A 191 -6.26 -0.65 15.35
C MET A 191 -5.35 -1.28 16.42
N GLY A 192 -4.65 -0.42 17.18
CA GLY A 192 -3.82 -0.83 18.32
C GLY A 192 -2.44 -1.38 17.98
N GLY A 193 -2.05 -1.38 16.70
CA GLY A 193 -0.73 -1.86 16.31
C GLY A 193 -0.53 -2.00 14.81
N ILE A 194 0.60 -2.60 14.44
CA ILE A 194 0.95 -2.88 13.04
C ILE A 194 0.47 -4.26 12.59
N SER A 195 0.44 -4.47 11.27
CA SER A 195 0.17 -5.77 10.67
C SER A 195 1.42 -6.64 10.61
N ILE A 196 1.24 -7.94 10.82
CA ILE A 196 2.25 -8.97 10.53
C ILE A 196 1.94 -9.51 9.13
N LEU A 197 2.74 -9.10 8.14
CA LEU A 197 2.49 -9.34 6.73
C LEU A 197 3.75 -9.75 5.96
N GLY A 198 3.56 -10.14 4.69
CA GLY A 198 4.60 -10.49 3.75
C GLY A 198 4.28 -11.79 3.03
N THR A 199 3.98 -11.72 1.73
CA THR A 199 3.60 -12.89 0.91
C THR A 199 4.80 -13.72 0.50
N THR A 200 5.93 -13.08 0.25
CA THR A 200 7.19 -13.71 -0.17
C THR A 200 8.18 -13.95 0.97
N GLY A 201 7.95 -13.30 2.12
CA GLY A 201 8.87 -13.26 3.24
C GLY A 201 10.03 -12.27 3.08
N ILE A 202 10.22 -11.70 1.89
CA ILE A 202 11.30 -10.79 1.52
C ILE A 202 10.74 -9.39 1.24
N VAL A 203 11.43 -8.36 1.68
CA VAL A 203 11.17 -6.96 1.31
C VAL A 203 12.03 -6.63 0.10
N GLU A 204 11.39 -6.25 -0.98
CA GLU A 204 12.04 -5.72 -2.17
C GLU A 204 11.89 -4.19 -2.20
N PRO A 205 12.98 -3.42 -2.11
CA PRO A 205 12.90 -1.97 -2.11
C PRO A 205 12.19 -1.43 -3.34
N MET A 206 11.37 -0.40 -3.15
CA MET A 206 10.60 0.27 -4.20
C MET A 206 9.74 -0.71 -5.03
N SER A 207 9.02 -1.59 -4.36
CA SER A 207 8.17 -2.60 -5.01
C SER A 207 6.88 -1.98 -5.55
N GLU A 208 6.74 -1.91 -6.87
CA GLU A 208 5.48 -1.50 -7.53
C GLU A 208 4.33 -2.45 -7.21
N SER A 209 4.60 -3.74 -7.16
CA SER A 209 3.60 -4.76 -6.81
C SER A 209 3.06 -4.59 -5.39
N ALA A 210 3.89 -4.14 -4.43
CA ALA A 210 3.45 -3.85 -3.08
C ALA A 210 2.52 -2.63 -3.04
N LEU A 211 2.83 -1.57 -3.81
CA LEU A 211 1.95 -0.40 -3.94
C LEU A 211 0.62 -0.76 -4.60
N ILE A 212 0.63 -1.53 -5.69
CA ILE A 212 -0.58 -2.00 -6.37
C ILE A 212 -1.43 -2.85 -5.40
N SER A 213 -0.82 -3.76 -4.65
CA SER A 213 -1.52 -4.56 -3.64
C SER A 213 -2.20 -3.70 -2.56
N SER A 214 -1.57 -2.60 -2.16
CA SER A 214 -2.15 -1.66 -1.20
C SER A 214 -3.35 -0.92 -1.79
N ILE A 215 -3.29 -0.51 -3.06
CA ILE A 215 -4.40 0.11 -3.80
C ILE A 215 -5.57 -0.86 -3.92
N HIS A 216 -5.29 -2.11 -4.30
CA HIS A 216 -6.29 -3.16 -4.40
C HIS A 216 -7.00 -3.41 -3.06
N LEU A 217 -6.25 -3.38 -1.97
CA LEU A 217 -6.79 -3.56 -0.64
C LEU A 217 -7.72 -2.39 -0.24
N GLU A 218 -7.32 -1.13 -0.50
CA GLU A 218 -8.18 0.04 -0.27
C GLU A 218 -9.47 -0.05 -1.09
N LEU A 219 -9.39 -0.35 -2.39
CA LEU A 219 -10.56 -0.49 -3.27
C LEU A 219 -11.50 -1.60 -2.78
N LYS A 220 -10.94 -2.77 -2.44
CA LYS A 220 -11.72 -3.89 -1.91
C LYS A 220 -12.46 -3.50 -0.63
N GLN A 221 -11.82 -2.79 0.29
CA GLN A 221 -12.48 -2.31 1.50
C GLN A 221 -13.64 -1.38 1.20
N GLN A 222 -13.49 -0.43 0.27
CA GLN A 222 -14.57 0.47 -0.10
C GLN A 222 -15.75 -0.32 -0.70
N ALA A 223 -15.48 -1.31 -1.54
CA ALA A 223 -16.50 -2.19 -2.12
C ALA A 223 -17.23 -3.03 -1.05
N GLU A 224 -16.49 -3.62 -0.09
CA GLU A 224 -17.07 -4.39 1.03
C GLU A 224 -17.91 -3.52 2.00
N LEU A 225 -17.62 -2.22 2.07
CA LEU A 225 -18.45 -1.23 2.77
C LEU A 225 -19.70 -0.83 1.96
N GLY A 226 -19.94 -1.47 0.80
CA GLY A 226 -21.10 -1.22 -0.05
C GLY A 226 -20.99 0.02 -0.94
N LYS A 227 -19.81 0.68 -0.99
CA LYS A 227 -19.64 1.86 -1.82
C LYS A 227 -19.54 1.49 -3.29
N LYS A 228 -20.34 2.16 -4.11
CA LYS A 228 -20.38 2.00 -5.56
C LYS A 228 -19.76 3.18 -6.31
N SER A 229 -19.63 4.32 -5.66
CA SER A 229 -19.05 5.54 -6.23
C SER A 229 -17.88 5.99 -5.37
N LEU A 230 -16.70 6.17 -5.98
CA LEU A 230 -15.44 6.45 -5.28
C LEU A 230 -14.77 7.73 -5.77
N ILE A 231 -14.05 8.39 -4.86
CA ILE A 231 -13.07 9.41 -5.22
C ILE A 231 -11.69 8.75 -5.23
N VAL A 232 -10.92 9.01 -6.29
CA VAL A 232 -9.56 8.51 -6.44
C VAL A 232 -8.59 9.67 -6.66
N THR A 233 -7.47 9.66 -5.94
CA THR A 233 -6.43 10.69 -6.07
C THR A 233 -5.07 10.05 -6.36
N PRO A 234 -4.29 10.56 -7.34
CA PRO A 234 -2.93 10.08 -7.59
C PRO A 234 -1.92 10.45 -6.51
N GLY A 235 -2.28 11.30 -5.54
CA GLY A 235 -1.36 11.71 -4.48
C GLY A 235 -1.96 12.71 -3.51
N ASN A 236 -1.13 13.21 -2.58
CA ASN A 236 -1.56 14.10 -1.50
C ASN A 236 -2.18 15.42 -1.99
N TYR A 237 -1.66 16.00 -3.08
CA TYR A 237 -2.21 17.24 -3.66
C TYR A 237 -3.70 17.14 -3.99
N GLY A 238 -4.17 15.99 -4.48
CA GLY A 238 -5.59 15.78 -4.75
C GLY A 238 -6.43 15.75 -3.48
N GLN A 239 -5.92 15.18 -2.39
CA GLN A 239 -6.58 15.18 -1.09
C GLN A 239 -6.65 16.59 -0.49
N GLU A 240 -5.56 17.35 -0.53
CA GLU A 240 -5.52 18.74 -0.07
C GLU A 240 -6.48 19.64 -0.87
N PHE A 241 -6.56 19.41 -2.18
CA PHE A 241 -7.49 20.14 -3.06
C PHE A 241 -8.94 19.84 -2.68
N LEU A 242 -9.30 18.55 -2.51
CA LEU A 242 -10.62 18.15 -2.05
C LEU A 242 -10.99 18.80 -0.71
N GLN A 243 -10.06 18.77 0.25
CA GLN A 243 -10.28 19.31 1.59
C GLN A 243 -10.62 20.80 1.57
N LYS A 244 -9.97 21.55 0.68
CA LYS A 244 -10.13 23.00 0.62
C LYS A 244 -11.36 23.43 -0.18
N HIS A 245 -11.75 22.65 -1.19
CA HIS A 245 -12.69 23.14 -2.21
C HIS A 245 -13.97 22.32 -2.33
N PHE A 246 -14.03 21.14 -1.70
CA PHE A 246 -15.21 20.26 -1.74
C PHE A 246 -15.61 19.81 -0.33
N PRO A 247 -16.89 19.88 0.03
CA PRO A 247 -17.42 19.38 1.31
C PRO A 247 -17.57 17.85 1.27
N LEU A 248 -16.51 17.13 0.90
CA LEU A 248 -16.51 15.67 0.79
C LEU A 248 -15.58 15.08 1.87
N LYS A 249 -15.95 13.91 2.42
CA LYS A 249 -15.11 13.19 3.40
C LYS A 249 -13.87 12.63 2.70
N ILE A 250 -12.73 13.24 2.95
CA ILE A 250 -11.43 12.92 2.33
C ILE A 250 -10.91 11.56 2.77
N GLU A 251 -11.31 11.14 3.98
CA GLU A 251 -10.91 9.87 4.57
C GLU A 251 -11.27 8.66 3.68
N ASP A 252 -12.26 8.86 2.81
CA ASP A 252 -12.77 7.85 1.88
C ASP A 252 -12.11 7.87 0.49
N ALA A 253 -11.24 8.84 0.20
CA ALA A 253 -10.57 8.93 -1.09
C ALA A 253 -9.45 7.89 -1.20
N VAL A 254 -9.52 7.02 -2.21
CA VAL A 254 -8.51 6.02 -2.51
C VAL A 254 -7.28 6.67 -3.15
N LYS A 255 -6.08 6.30 -2.71
CA LYS A 255 -4.84 6.78 -3.32
C LYS A 255 -4.35 5.80 -4.38
N CYS A 256 -4.33 6.20 -5.66
CA CYS A 256 -3.86 5.33 -6.74
C CYS A 256 -2.38 5.53 -7.12
N SER A 257 -1.65 6.46 -6.50
CA SER A 257 -0.26 6.78 -6.84
C SER A 257 -0.10 7.07 -8.34
N ASN A 258 0.76 6.33 -9.03
CA ASN A 258 0.96 6.42 -10.47
C ASN A 258 0.16 5.35 -11.25
N PHE A 259 -0.62 4.51 -10.58
CA PHE A 259 -1.26 3.31 -11.13
C PHE A 259 -2.73 3.55 -11.47
N VAL A 260 -3.00 4.57 -12.28
CA VAL A 260 -4.37 4.94 -12.69
C VAL A 260 -5.06 3.79 -13.42
N GLY A 261 -4.34 3.12 -14.32
CA GLY A 261 -4.89 1.99 -15.10
C GLY A 261 -5.26 0.80 -14.24
N GLU A 262 -4.33 0.34 -13.38
CA GLU A 262 -4.54 -0.76 -12.44
C GLU A 262 -5.73 -0.49 -11.51
N THR A 263 -5.89 0.76 -11.09
CA THR A 263 -6.99 1.19 -10.23
C THR A 263 -8.33 1.05 -10.95
N ILE A 264 -8.42 1.47 -12.21
CA ILE A 264 -9.65 1.35 -13.02
C ILE A 264 -10.00 -0.13 -13.22
N ASP A 265 -9.01 -0.93 -13.64
CA ASP A 265 -9.24 -2.34 -13.96
C ASP A 265 -9.75 -3.11 -12.73
N TYR A 266 -9.09 -2.93 -11.58
CA TYR A 266 -9.48 -3.64 -10.36
C TYR A 266 -10.80 -3.12 -9.77
N ALA A 267 -11.09 -1.83 -9.87
CA ALA A 267 -12.38 -1.28 -9.48
C ALA A 267 -13.53 -1.88 -10.32
N ALA A 268 -13.31 -2.09 -11.63
CA ALA A 268 -14.27 -2.76 -12.50
C ALA A 268 -14.54 -4.22 -12.07
N GLU A 269 -13.50 -4.95 -11.66
CA GLU A 269 -13.63 -6.32 -11.14
C GLU A 269 -14.44 -6.37 -9.83
N LEU A 270 -14.34 -5.34 -8.99
CA LEU A 270 -15.06 -5.21 -7.73
C LEU A 270 -16.50 -4.72 -7.90
N GLY A 271 -16.94 -4.38 -9.13
CA GLY A 271 -18.27 -3.88 -9.41
C GLY A 271 -18.51 -2.45 -8.89
N ILE A 272 -17.45 -1.62 -8.86
CA ILE A 272 -17.58 -0.17 -8.66
C ILE A 272 -18.23 0.44 -9.91
N GLU A 273 -19.19 1.33 -9.71
CA GLU A 273 -20.01 1.90 -10.78
C GLU A 273 -19.50 3.27 -11.23
N ASP A 274 -19.00 4.09 -10.28
CA ASP A 274 -18.51 5.44 -10.59
C ASP A 274 -17.15 5.68 -9.95
N ILE A 275 -16.24 6.37 -10.66
CA ILE A 275 -14.98 6.90 -10.12
C ILE A 275 -14.80 8.35 -10.55
N LEU A 276 -14.56 9.23 -9.57
CA LEU A 276 -14.10 10.59 -9.79
C LEU A 276 -12.60 10.69 -9.48
N PHE A 277 -11.78 10.91 -10.50
CA PHE A 277 -10.38 11.27 -10.29
C PHE A 277 -10.24 12.74 -9.94
N VAL A 278 -9.51 13.06 -8.87
CA VAL A 278 -9.14 14.43 -8.52
C VAL A 278 -7.62 14.53 -8.50
N ALA A 279 -7.05 15.24 -9.47
CA ALA A 279 -5.66 15.10 -9.79
C ALA A 279 -4.99 16.41 -10.22
N HIS A 280 -3.74 16.58 -9.78
CA HIS A 280 -2.89 17.66 -10.24
C HIS A 280 -2.47 17.43 -11.70
N ILE A 281 -2.50 18.51 -12.51
CA ILE A 281 -2.20 18.49 -13.95
C ILE A 281 -0.84 17.86 -14.26
N GLY A 282 0.19 18.11 -13.44
CA GLY A 282 1.55 17.62 -13.64
C GLY A 282 1.69 16.10 -13.80
N LYS A 283 0.73 15.33 -13.30
CA LYS A 283 0.66 13.87 -13.51
C LYS A 283 -0.46 13.49 -14.46
N PHE A 284 -1.63 14.08 -14.28
CA PHE A 284 -2.85 13.57 -14.90
C PHE A 284 -3.01 13.95 -16.37
N ILE A 285 -2.31 14.98 -16.85
CA ILE A 285 -2.24 15.31 -18.27
C ILE A 285 -1.83 14.10 -19.12
N LYS A 286 -1.01 13.19 -18.59
CA LYS A 286 -0.56 11.97 -19.28
C LYS A 286 -1.72 11.06 -19.70
N VAL A 287 -2.80 11.08 -18.92
CA VAL A 287 -4.03 10.30 -19.25
C VAL A 287 -4.66 10.81 -20.54
N ALA A 288 -4.55 12.11 -20.85
CA ALA A 288 -5.01 12.67 -22.13
C ALA A 288 -4.25 12.07 -23.34
N GLY A 289 -3.05 11.55 -23.13
CA GLY A 289 -2.27 10.79 -24.12
C GLY A 289 -2.43 9.27 -24.02
N GLY A 290 -3.35 8.77 -23.18
CA GLY A 290 -3.56 7.33 -22.99
C GLY A 290 -2.51 6.66 -22.09
N ILE A 291 -1.71 7.44 -21.33
CA ILE A 291 -0.67 6.93 -20.45
C ILE A 291 -1.26 6.79 -19.03
N PHE A 292 -1.49 5.55 -18.59
CA PHE A 292 -2.16 5.23 -17.33
C PHE A 292 -1.20 4.89 -16.18
N GLN A 293 0.06 4.56 -16.48
CA GLN A 293 1.15 4.52 -15.51
C GLN A 293 1.85 5.88 -15.57
N THR A 294 1.50 6.78 -14.65
CA THR A 294 1.87 8.21 -14.74
C THR A 294 3.27 8.54 -14.23
N HIS A 295 4.08 7.53 -13.83
CA HIS A 295 5.45 7.75 -13.42
C HIS A 295 6.31 8.24 -14.58
N SER A 296 7.10 9.31 -14.39
CA SER A 296 7.91 9.93 -15.46
C SER A 296 8.99 9.02 -16.05
N ARG A 297 9.42 8.00 -15.28
CA ARG A 297 10.34 6.98 -15.77
C ARG A 297 9.74 6.07 -16.85
N ILE A 298 8.41 5.85 -16.80
CA ILE A 298 7.72 5.01 -17.78
C ILE A 298 7.42 5.79 -19.04
N ALA A 299 6.89 7.00 -18.88
CA ALA A 299 6.63 7.91 -19.97
C ALA A 299 6.56 9.35 -19.45
N ASP A 300 7.17 10.27 -20.17
CA ASP A 300 7.05 11.70 -19.92
C ASP A 300 6.74 12.43 -21.24
N ALA A 301 5.46 12.56 -21.55
CA ALA A 301 4.96 13.24 -22.73
C ALA A 301 4.07 14.43 -22.37
N ARG A 302 4.32 15.06 -21.22
CA ARG A 302 3.46 16.14 -20.69
C ARG A 302 3.44 17.36 -21.59
N VAL A 303 4.60 17.77 -22.04
CA VAL A 303 4.79 18.94 -22.89
C VAL A 303 4.21 18.70 -24.28
N GLU A 304 4.45 17.54 -24.85
CA GLU A 304 3.93 17.11 -26.15
C GLU A 304 2.39 17.06 -26.14
N ILE A 305 1.79 16.50 -25.07
CA ILE A 305 0.34 16.45 -24.93
C ILE A 305 -0.24 17.86 -24.78
N LEU A 306 0.38 18.71 -23.95
CA LEU A 306 -0.05 20.09 -23.77
C LEU A 306 0.00 20.86 -25.10
N THR A 307 1.14 20.77 -25.81
CA THR A 307 1.36 21.45 -27.09
C THR A 307 0.40 20.96 -28.16
N ALA A 308 0.19 19.64 -28.26
CA ALA A 308 -0.75 19.07 -29.26
C ALA A 308 -2.19 19.56 -29.04
N ASN A 309 -2.63 19.73 -27.79
CA ASN A 309 -3.96 20.27 -27.50
C ASN A 309 -4.01 21.80 -27.68
N ALA A 310 -2.92 22.52 -27.48
CA ALA A 310 -2.81 23.93 -27.80
C ALA A 310 -2.90 24.20 -29.30
N VAL A 311 -2.43 23.26 -30.16
CA VAL A 311 -2.64 23.32 -31.62
C VAL A 311 -4.14 23.31 -31.93
N LEU A 312 -4.92 22.45 -31.29
CA LEU A 312 -6.36 22.35 -31.50
C LEU A 312 -7.09 23.62 -31.00
N ALA A 313 -6.57 24.26 -29.97
CA ALA A 313 -7.05 25.54 -29.48
C ALA A 313 -6.67 26.73 -30.39
N GLY A 314 -5.93 26.52 -31.50
CA GLY A 314 -5.54 27.54 -32.45
C GLY A 314 -4.34 28.41 -32.02
N ALA A 315 -3.51 27.91 -31.09
CA ALA A 315 -2.32 28.62 -30.64
C ALA A 315 -1.34 28.91 -31.78
N SER A 316 -0.68 30.08 -31.72
CA SER A 316 0.27 30.50 -32.76
C SER A 316 1.50 29.59 -32.83
N GLN A 317 2.13 29.47 -33.99
CA GLN A 317 3.33 28.66 -34.18
C GLN A 317 4.47 29.07 -33.23
N SER A 318 4.60 30.38 -32.93
CA SER A 318 5.62 30.87 -32.00
C SER A 318 5.36 30.37 -30.58
N LEU A 319 4.11 30.43 -30.11
CA LEU A 319 3.68 29.94 -28.81
C LEU A 319 3.87 28.42 -28.68
N LEU A 320 3.55 27.67 -29.73
CA LEU A 320 3.75 26.20 -29.74
C LEU A 320 5.25 25.82 -29.64
N LYS A 321 6.13 26.58 -30.29
CA LYS A 321 7.58 26.39 -30.15
C LYS A 321 8.08 26.71 -28.75
N GLU A 322 7.52 27.75 -28.12
CA GLU A 322 7.83 28.11 -26.73
C GLU A 322 7.36 27.02 -25.76
N LEU A 323 6.13 26.52 -25.91
CA LEU A 323 5.61 25.40 -25.11
C LEU A 323 6.47 24.14 -25.20
N MET A 324 7.05 23.84 -26.36
CA MET A 324 7.94 22.68 -26.52
C MET A 324 9.29 22.82 -25.79
N GLN A 325 9.63 24.00 -25.26
CA GLN A 325 10.87 24.23 -24.50
C GLN A 325 10.67 24.24 -22.99
N VAL A 326 9.43 24.19 -22.50
CA VAL A 326 9.17 24.21 -21.05
C VAL A 326 9.58 22.91 -20.39
N VAL A 327 10.03 22.99 -19.15
CA VAL A 327 10.42 21.83 -18.35
C VAL A 327 9.23 21.28 -17.53
N THR A 328 8.33 22.17 -17.13
CA THR A 328 7.22 21.80 -16.25
C THR A 328 5.86 22.10 -16.88
N THR A 329 4.86 21.31 -16.54
CA THR A 329 3.48 21.57 -16.95
C THR A 329 2.96 22.89 -16.40
N GLU A 330 3.37 23.29 -15.20
CA GLU A 330 2.97 24.56 -14.58
C GLU A 330 3.46 25.79 -15.36
N GLU A 331 4.67 25.71 -15.90
CA GLU A 331 5.20 26.76 -16.79
C GLU A 331 4.40 26.85 -18.10
N GLY A 332 4.09 25.71 -18.70
CA GLY A 332 3.23 25.68 -19.90
C GLY A 332 1.82 26.23 -19.64
N ILE A 333 1.22 25.91 -18.49
CA ILE A 333 -0.07 26.49 -18.07
C ILE A 333 0.03 28.02 -17.94
N ARG A 334 1.10 28.55 -17.36
CA ARG A 334 1.31 29.99 -17.23
C ARG A 334 1.40 30.67 -18.61
N ILE A 335 2.19 30.11 -19.51
CA ILE A 335 2.35 30.63 -20.89
C ILE A 335 1.02 30.64 -21.64
N LEU A 336 0.24 29.57 -21.54
CA LEU A 336 -1.08 29.48 -22.17
C LEU A 336 -2.08 30.47 -21.56
N GLU A 337 -2.03 30.68 -20.25
CA GLU A 337 -2.86 31.67 -19.56
C GLU A 337 -2.57 33.09 -20.02
N GLU A 338 -1.29 33.48 -20.04
CA GLU A 338 -0.83 34.80 -20.49
C GLU A 338 -1.17 35.09 -21.97
N ALA A 339 -1.16 34.03 -22.79
CA ALA A 339 -1.50 34.10 -24.21
C ALA A 339 -3.00 33.98 -24.53
N GLY A 340 -3.84 33.67 -23.52
CA GLY A 340 -5.30 33.58 -23.68
C GLY A 340 -5.79 32.24 -24.29
N TYR A 341 -4.96 31.20 -24.33
CA TYR A 341 -5.31 29.88 -24.91
C TYR A 341 -5.57 28.78 -23.85
N LEU A 342 -5.44 29.11 -22.56
CA LEU A 342 -5.51 28.08 -21.50
C LEU A 342 -6.85 27.35 -21.48
N GLU A 343 -7.97 28.07 -21.49
CA GLU A 343 -9.31 27.49 -21.32
C GLU A 343 -9.62 26.51 -22.45
N GLN A 344 -9.45 26.91 -23.72
CA GLN A 344 -9.70 26.06 -24.86
C GLN A 344 -8.75 24.85 -24.91
N THR A 345 -7.47 25.04 -24.56
CA THR A 345 -6.51 23.95 -24.50
C THR A 345 -6.94 22.92 -23.43
N MET A 346 -7.41 23.39 -22.28
CA MET A 346 -7.87 22.50 -21.20
C MET A 346 -9.19 21.79 -21.54
N GLU A 347 -10.11 22.41 -22.27
CA GLU A 347 -11.29 21.72 -22.80
C GLU A 347 -10.90 20.50 -23.62
N HIS A 348 -10.01 20.65 -24.60
CA HIS A 348 -9.51 19.53 -25.41
C HIS A 348 -8.81 18.47 -24.57
N ILE A 349 -7.99 18.89 -23.57
CA ILE A 349 -7.34 17.95 -22.66
C ILE A 349 -8.37 17.15 -21.86
N MET A 350 -9.42 17.80 -21.33
CA MET A 350 -10.46 17.10 -20.56
C MET A 350 -11.29 16.13 -21.40
N GLU A 351 -11.60 16.48 -22.63
CA GLU A 351 -12.23 15.57 -23.60
C GLU A 351 -11.35 14.34 -23.87
N ARG A 352 -10.05 14.55 -24.08
CA ARG A 352 -9.09 13.45 -24.28
C ARG A 352 -8.93 12.56 -23.05
N ILE A 353 -8.90 13.16 -21.86
CA ILE A 353 -8.90 12.40 -20.59
C ILE A 353 -10.13 11.50 -20.55
N LEU A 354 -11.33 12.06 -20.73
CA LEU A 354 -12.57 11.29 -20.68
C LEU A 354 -12.61 10.17 -21.72
N PHE A 355 -12.16 10.45 -22.95
CA PHE A 355 -12.06 9.46 -24.01
C PHE A 355 -11.18 8.28 -23.60
N HIS A 356 -9.98 8.53 -23.07
CA HIS A 356 -9.06 7.48 -22.69
C HIS A 356 -9.51 6.71 -21.44
N LEU A 357 -10.13 7.39 -20.47
CA LEU A 357 -10.73 6.75 -19.30
C LEU A 357 -11.82 5.76 -19.72
N LYS A 358 -12.78 6.19 -20.55
CA LYS A 358 -13.85 5.32 -21.08
C LYS A 358 -13.29 4.14 -21.86
N ARG A 359 -12.32 4.40 -22.75
CA ARG A 359 -11.67 3.34 -23.54
C ARG A 359 -10.98 2.30 -22.63
N ARG A 360 -10.34 2.73 -21.53
CA ARG A 360 -9.67 1.80 -20.58
C ARG A 360 -10.67 0.91 -19.87
N SER A 361 -11.77 1.48 -19.38
CA SER A 361 -12.79 0.71 -18.65
C SER A 361 -13.72 -0.08 -19.56
N LEU A 362 -13.63 0.08 -20.89
CA LEU A 362 -14.59 -0.47 -21.83
C LEU A 362 -16.04 -0.07 -21.46
N ASP A 363 -16.23 1.16 -21.01
CA ASP A 363 -17.48 1.74 -20.52
C ASP A 363 -18.15 0.95 -19.37
N ARG A 364 -17.38 0.09 -18.66
CA ARG A 364 -17.91 -0.68 -17.50
C ARG A 364 -18.05 0.16 -16.23
N ILE A 365 -17.34 1.29 -16.14
CA ILE A 365 -17.40 2.23 -15.02
C ILE A 365 -17.65 3.63 -15.61
N ASN A 366 -18.51 4.41 -14.97
CA ASN A 366 -18.66 5.83 -15.25
C ASN A 366 -17.47 6.59 -14.63
N LEU A 367 -16.53 7.04 -15.47
CA LEU A 367 -15.28 7.65 -15.06
C LEU A 367 -15.30 9.15 -15.32
N GLY A 368 -15.07 9.95 -14.28
CA GLY A 368 -14.93 11.39 -14.35
C GLY A 368 -13.59 11.86 -13.80
N ALA A 369 -13.23 13.10 -14.10
CA ALA A 369 -12.02 13.73 -13.60
C ALA A 369 -12.20 15.22 -13.33
N ILE A 370 -11.53 15.70 -12.27
CA ILE A 370 -11.26 17.12 -12.00
C ILE A 370 -9.76 17.29 -12.01
N VAL A 371 -9.26 18.22 -12.82
CA VAL A 371 -7.84 18.50 -12.95
C VAL A 371 -7.56 19.93 -12.48
N PHE A 372 -6.52 20.09 -11.68
CA PHE A 372 -6.14 21.39 -11.10
C PHE A 372 -4.64 21.65 -11.15
N SER A 373 -4.28 22.93 -10.98
CA SER A 373 -2.93 23.45 -10.80
C SER A 373 -2.84 24.19 -9.47
N SER A 374 -1.89 23.79 -8.64
CA SER A 374 -1.65 24.45 -7.36
C SER A 374 -1.09 25.87 -7.55
N GLU A 375 -0.25 26.09 -8.55
CA GLU A 375 0.35 27.38 -8.84
C GLU A 375 -0.68 28.36 -9.41
N LEU A 376 -1.57 27.90 -10.31
CA LEU A 376 -2.67 28.70 -10.81
C LEU A 376 -3.61 29.14 -9.67
N GLY A 377 -3.92 28.22 -8.76
CA GLY A 377 -4.75 28.51 -7.59
C GLY A 377 -4.15 29.60 -6.70
N LYS A 378 -2.85 29.58 -6.46
CA LYS A 378 -2.14 30.64 -5.72
C LYS A 378 -2.19 31.98 -6.45
N ARG A 379 -1.94 31.98 -7.77
CA ARG A 379 -1.94 33.22 -8.58
C ARG A 379 -3.32 33.85 -8.66
N ARG A 380 -4.36 33.04 -8.89
CA ARG A 380 -5.76 33.52 -9.01
C ARG A 380 -6.48 33.67 -7.66
N GLN A 381 -5.84 33.34 -6.55
CA GLN A 381 -6.45 33.29 -5.21
C GLN A 381 -7.75 32.47 -5.19
N GLY A 382 -7.77 31.36 -5.94
CA GLY A 382 -8.93 30.49 -6.13
C GLY A 382 -8.58 29.01 -6.00
N SER A 383 -9.47 28.16 -6.50
CA SER A 383 -9.27 26.69 -6.45
C SER A 383 -8.08 26.23 -7.31
N GLY A 384 -7.79 26.94 -8.40
CA GLY A 384 -6.84 26.49 -9.40
C GLY A 384 -7.37 25.34 -10.26
N GLU A 385 -8.67 25.09 -10.27
CA GLU A 385 -9.28 24.15 -11.18
C GLU A 385 -9.02 24.57 -12.63
N LEU A 386 -8.52 23.64 -13.42
CA LEU A 386 -8.21 23.81 -14.83
C LEU A 386 -9.32 23.29 -15.73
N GLY A 387 -10.09 22.34 -15.22
CA GLY A 387 -11.21 21.74 -15.94
C GLY A 387 -11.72 20.48 -15.29
N ARG A 388 -12.91 20.08 -15.72
CA ARG A 388 -13.56 18.84 -15.32
C ARG A 388 -14.22 18.15 -16.50
N THR A 389 -14.39 16.83 -16.42
CA THR A 389 -15.13 16.06 -17.44
C THR A 389 -16.64 16.32 -17.32
N ALA A 390 -17.36 16.17 -18.43
CA ALA A 390 -18.79 16.50 -18.52
C ALA A 390 -19.66 15.74 -17.50
N ASN A 391 -19.28 14.51 -17.14
CA ASN A 391 -20.00 13.65 -16.19
C ASN A 391 -19.57 13.80 -14.73
N SER A 392 -18.63 14.69 -14.42
CA SER A 392 -18.08 14.81 -13.07
C SER A 392 -19.08 15.28 -12.03
N GLU A 393 -20.00 16.19 -12.38
CA GLU A 393 -21.05 16.68 -11.46
C GLU A 393 -22.04 15.56 -11.08
N GLU A 394 -22.45 14.74 -12.05
CA GLU A 394 -23.30 13.57 -11.78
C GLU A 394 -22.64 12.63 -10.74
N ILE A 395 -21.34 12.35 -10.91
CA ILE A 395 -20.59 11.49 -9.99
C ILE A 395 -20.49 12.13 -8.60
N ILE A 396 -20.22 13.44 -8.54
CA ILE A 396 -20.17 14.20 -7.27
C ILE A 396 -21.48 14.09 -6.51
N GLU A 397 -22.61 14.27 -7.20
CA GLU A 397 -23.93 14.17 -6.58
C GLU A 397 -24.20 12.76 -6.03
N LYS A 398 -23.83 11.70 -6.76
CA LYS A 398 -23.94 10.31 -6.28
C LYS A 398 -23.13 10.10 -5.01
N ILE A 399 -21.87 10.57 -4.98
CA ILE A 399 -20.99 10.45 -3.81
C ILE A 399 -21.56 11.19 -2.61
N ARG A 400 -22.11 12.40 -2.79
CA ARG A 400 -22.74 13.18 -1.71
C ARG A 400 -23.95 12.48 -1.10
N ARG A 401 -24.79 11.84 -1.90
CA ARG A 401 -25.97 11.11 -1.43
C ARG A 401 -25.63 9.88 -0.58
N ILE A 402 -24.49 9.24 -0.84
CA ILE A 402 -24.02 8.07 -0.09
C ILE A 402 -23.35 8.49 1.24
N GLY A 403 -22.84 9.71 1.33
CA GLY A 403 -22.15 10.23 2.53
C GLY A 403 -23.07 10.99 3.52
N ALA A 404 -24.34 11.20 3.17
CA ALA A 404 -25.37 11.78 4.01
C ALA A 404 -26.16 10.69 4.73
#